data_365812f94f30a880156466758624cabd
#
_entry.id   365812f94f30a880156466758624cabd
#
_cell.length_a   1.000
_cell.length_b   1.000
_cell.length_c   1.000
_cell.angle_alpha   90.00
_cell.angle_beta   90.00
_cell.angle_gamma   90.00
#
_symmetry.space_group_name_H-M   'P 1'
#
loop_
_entity.id
_entity.type
_entity.pdbx_description
1 polymer ?
#
loop_
_entity_poly.entity_id
_entity_poly.type
_entity_poly.pdbx_seq_one_letter_code
_entity_poly.pdbx_strand_id
1 'polypeptide(L)'
;MKKLIIIANDTDACGKTTLTALLSGFVQRKGLRQTLVVTSQEQELPVDTVLLDAEDGFAPEELVDLVDHCGVVIVDAHTGGAEDFEKHFFRNRLDEALDEIECGVTVILPVCDDVAVLHQAQERARVWNKCAEVVVVRMPLLADEHQEYKGSPAQRYFSQLGAMELTLPAVKDCILDEIEAVDLDVPLALLQRQHLTRFVRTELLAWEVSACEILRNAEDLIIPANSRTSDTRDDAIFGKSLAF
;
A
#
# COMPACT_ATOMS: atom_id res chain seq x y z
N MET A 1 3.87 -19.99 1.58
CA MET A 1 3.68 -18.84 2.47
C MET A 1 2.83 -17.82 1.74
N LYS A 2 1.86 -17.24 2.38
CA LYS A 2 0.89 -16.26 1.87
C LYS A 2 1.16 -14.90 2.50
N LYS A 3 0.54 -13.84 2.00
CA LYS A 3 0.79 -12.49 2.52
C LYS A 3 -0.52 -11.69 2.57
N LEU A 4 -0.80 -11.16 3.75
CA LEU A 4 -1.81 -10.14 3.97
C LEU A 4 -1.10 -8.80 4.15
N ILE A 5 -1.45 -7.82 3.33
CA ILE A 5 -0.93 -6.45 3.41
C ILE A 5 -2.10 -5.55 3.79
N ILE A 6 -1.98 -4.82 4.88
CA ILE A 6 -3.00 -3.89 5.36
C ILE A 6 -2.45 -2.48 5.26
N ILE A 7 -3.10 -1.62 4.49
CA ILE A 7 -2.76 -0.20 4.39
C ILE A 7 -3.70 0.55 5.33
N ALA A 8 -3.17 1.04 6.43
CA ALA A 8 -3.97 1.57 7.53
C ALA A 8 -3.51 2.96 7.97
N ASN A 9 -4.40 3.92 7.85
CA ASN A 9 -4.35 5.23 8.50
C ASN A 9 -5.75 5.82 8.44
N ASP A 10 -6.27 6.37 9.53
CA ASP A 10 -7.63 6.92 9.57
C ASP A 10 -7.73 8.35 9.03
N THR A 11 -6.62 8.95 8.62
CA THR A 11 -6.60 10.31 8.08
C THR A 11 -6.79 10.31 6.57
N ASP A 12 -7.55 11.29 6.07
CA ASP A 12 -7.66 11.55 4.64
C ASP A 12 -6.35 12.06 4.04
N ALA A 13 -6.25 11.98 2.71
CA ALA A 13 -5.17 12.55 1.92
C ALA A 13 -3.74 12.11 2.29
N CYS A 14 -3.57 11.04 3.08
CA CYS A 14 -2.25 10.50 3.37
C CYS A 14 -1.72 9.52 2.30
N GLY A 15 -2.43 9.36 1.18
CA GLY A 15 -1.99 8.58 0.03
C GLY A 15 -2.27 7.08 0.09
N LYS A 16 -3.20 6.60 0.93
CA LYS A 16 -3.57 5.17 1.04
C LYS A 16 -3.87 4.53 -0.31
N THR A 17 -4.85 5.06 -1.04
CA THR A 17 -5.30 4.50 -2.32
C THR A 17 -4.22 4.56 -3.40
N THR A 18 -3.40 5.62 -3.40
CA THR A 18 -2.21 5.70 -4.28
C THR A 18 -1.22 4.58 -3.97
N LEU A 19 -0.96 4.33 -2.69
CA LEU A 19 -0.06 3.27 -2.25
C LEU A 19 -0.65 1.88 -2.58
N THR A 20 -1.97 1.70 -2.42
CA THR A 20 -2.69 0.49 -2.83
C THR A 20 -2.49 0.21 -4.32
N ALA A 21 -2.67 1.21 -5.18
CA ALA A 21 -2.48 1.09 -6.63
C ALA A 21 -1.01 0.74 -6.99
N LEU A 22 -0.04 1.39 -6.33
CA LEU A 22 1.38 1.09 -6.52
C LEU A 22 1.75 -0.33 -6.08
N LEU A 23 1.28 -0.77 -4.91
CA LEU A 23 1.54 -2.11 -4.39
C LEU A 23 0.89 -3.18 -5.26
N SER A 24 -0.34 -2.95 -5.73
CA SER A 24 -1.01 -3.81 -6.69
C SER A 24 -0.17 -3.99 -7.95
N GLY A 25 0.29 -2.90 -8.55
CA GLY A 25 1.17 -2.94 -9.71
C GLY A 25 2.52 -3.62 -9.42
N PHE A 26 3.07 -3.45 -8.22
CA PHE A 26 4.31 -4.09 -7.78
C PHE A 26 4.15 -5.61 -7.68
N VAL A 27 3.08 -6.09 -7.02
CA VAL A 27 2.77 -7.52 -6.86
C VAL A 27 2.47 -8.19 -8.21
N GLN A 28 1.71 -7.51 -9.09
CA GLN A 28 1.40 -8.01 -10.43
C GLN A 28 2.66 -8.21 -11.28
N ARG A 29 3.61 -7.28 -11.20
CA ARG A 29 4.90 -7.41 -11.92
C ARG A 29 5.73 -8.60 -11.46
N LYS A 30 5.52 -9.10 -10.25
CA LYS A 30 6.12 -10.35 -9.75
C LYS A 30 5.36 -11.60 -10.21
N GLY A 31 4.33 -11.46 -11.04
CA GLY A 31 3.51 -12.57 -11.54
C GLY A 31 2.65 -13.23 -10.47
N LEU A 32 2.40 -12.58 -9.35
CA LEU A 32 1.62 -13.12 -8.24
C LEU A 32 0.13 -12.85 -8.41
N ARG A 33 -0.68 -13.82 -8.00
CA ARG A 33 -2.11 -13.62 -7.86
C ARG A 33 -2.36 -12.77 -6.62
N GLN A 34 -3.19 -11.75 -6.79
CA GLN A 34 -3.60 -10.87 -5.71
C GLN A 34 -5.08 -10.57 -5.76
N THR A 35 -5.61 -10.19 -4.61
CA THR A 35 -6.95 -9.60 -4.47
C THR A 35 -6.82 -8.29 -3.72
N LEU A 36 -7.50 -7.26 -4.22
CA LEU A 36 -7.68 -6.00 -3.52
C LEU A 36 -8.95 -6.07 -2.68
N VAL A 37 -8.86 -5.61 -1.46
CA VAL A 37 -9.97 -5.54 -0.52
C VAL A 37 -10.17 -4.09 -0.12
N VAL A 38 -11.41 -3.63 -0.16
CA VAL A 38 -11.84 -2.35 0.40
C VAL A 38 -12.70 -2.59 1.63
N THR A 39 -12.68 -1.69 2.58
CA THR A 39 -13.38 -1.85 3.86
C THR A 39 -14.63 -0.98 3.96
N SER A 40 -14.99 -0.25 2.90
CA SER A 40 -16.22 0.55 2.80
C SER A 40 -16.75 0.54 1.37
N GLN A 41 -18.07 0.61 1.24
CA GLN A 41 -18.77 0.75 -0.05
C GLN A 41 -18.50 2.10 -0.73
N GLU A 42 -18.06 3.10 0.01
CA GLU A 42 -17.76 4.44 -0.51
C GLU A 42 -16.40 4.52 -1.22
N GLN A 43 -15.56 3.47 -1.09
CA GLN A 43 -14.27 3.43 -1.77
C GLN A 43 -14.43 3.01 -3.22
N GLU A 44 -14.10 3.91 -4.14
CA GLU A 44 -14.01 3.60 -5.55
C GLU A 44 -12.60 3.13 -5.90
N LEU A 45 -12.45 1.84 -6.13
CA LEU A 45 -11.27 1.28 -6.78
C LEU A 45 -11.68 0.70 -8.14
N PRO A 46 -10.99 1.04 -9.23
CA PRO A 46 -11.41 0.72 -10.60
C PRO A 46 -11.09 -0.72 -11.04
N VAL A 47 -10.84 -1.62 -10.12
CA VAL A 47 -10.46 -3.02 -10.38
C VAL A 47 -11.45 -3.92 -9.63
N ASP A 48 -11.56 -5.17 -10.03
CA ASP A 48 -12.30 -6.19 -9.30
C ASP A 48 -11.83 -6.26 -7.84
N THR A 49 -12.50 -5.52 -6.98
CA THR A 49 -12.22 -5.46 -5.54
C THR A 49 -13.26 -6.25 -4.79
N VAL A 50 -12.85 -6.82 -3.67
CA VAL A 50 -13.74 -7.46 -2.71
C VAL A 50 -14.05 -6.47 -1.60
N LEU A 51 -15.32 -6.30 -1.29
CA LEU A 51 -15.75 -5.53 -0.13
C LEU A 51 -15.75 -6.43 1.11
N LEU A 52 -15.00 -6.05 2.12
CA LEU A 52 -15.14 -6.57 3.48
C LEU A 52 -15.54 -5.39 4.38
N ASP A 53 -16.82 -5.22 4.58
CA ASP A 53 -17.35 -4.09 5.33
C ASP A 53 -16.88 -4.15 6.79
N ALA A 54 -16.02 -3.22 7.17
CA ALA A 54 -15.44 -3.19 8.51
C ALA A 54 -16.39 -2.57 9.54
N GLU A 55 -17.31 -1.70 9.11
CA GLU A 55 -18.26 -1.03 10.00
C GLU A 55 -19.38 -1.98 10.43
N ASP A 56 -20.01 -2.67 9.48
CA ASP A 56 -21.03 -3.69 9.74
C ASP A 56 -20.43 -5.02 10.21
N GLY A 57 -19.13 -5.22 9.97
CA GLY A 57 -18.40 -6.45 10.23
C GLY A 57 -18.52 -7.45 9.07
N PHE A 58 -17.48 -8.25 8.89
CA PHE A 58 -17.41 -9.32 7.89
C PHE A 58 -17.16 -10.68 8.57
N ALA A 59 -17.47 -11.79 7.90
CA ALA A 59 -17.16 -13.11 8.45
C ALA A 59 -15.62 -13.32 8.41
N PRO A 60 -14.99 -13.72 9.53
CA PRO A 60 -13.54 -13.94 9.58
C PRO A 60 -13.03 -14.90 8.50
N GLU A 61 -13.84 -15.92 8.18
CA GLU A 61 -13.55 -16.92 7.16
C GLU A 61 -13.42 -16.30 5.75
N GLU A 62 -14.11 -15.19 5.46
CA GLU A 62 -14.03 -14.53 4.16
C GLU A 62 -12.61 -14.00 3.90
N LEU A 63 -11.97 -13.36 4.88
CA LEU A 63 -10.60 -12.89 4.73
C LEU A 63 -9.59 -14.05 4.65
N VAL A 64 -9.77 -15.08 5.48
CA VAL A 64 -8.91 -16.27 5.48
C VAL A 64 -9.00 -16.98 4.13
N ASP A 65 -10.19 -17.18 3.61
CA ASP A 65 -10.42 -17.82 2.30
C ASP A 65 -9.81 -17.00 1.15
N LEU A 66 -9.93 -15.68 1.16
CA LEU A 66 -9.29 -14.82 0.17
C LEU A 66 -7.78 -14.99 0.17
N VAL A 67 -7.14 -14.97 1.34
CA VAL A 67 -5.70 -15.17 1.47
C VAL A 67 -5.29 -16.58 1.03
N ASP A 68 -6.09 -17.59 1.38
CA ASP A 68 -5.81 -18.98 1.01
C ASP A 68 -5.84 -19.20 -0.51
N HIS A 69 -6.75 -18.55 -1.22
CA HIS A 69 -6.92 -18.69 -2.65
C HIS A 69 -5.99 -17.84 -3.51
N CYS A 70 -5.68 -16.61 -3.07
CA CYS A 70 -4.97 -15.63 -3.90
C CYS A 70 -3.47 -15.55 -3.63
N GLY A 71 -3.03 -15.94 -2.45
CA GLY A 71 -1.62 -15.86 -2.05
C GLY A 71 -1.18 -14.48 -1.57
N VAL A 72 -1.68 -13.38 -2.15
CA VAL A 72 -1.49 -12.00 -1.68
C VAL A 72 -2.84 -11.31 -1.61
N VAL A 73 -3.17 -10.75 -0.46
CA VAL A 73 -4.34 -9.89 -0.27
C VAL A 73 -3.87 -8.52 0.20
N ILE A 74 -4.34 -7.47 -0.45
CA ILE A 74 -4.05 -6.08 -0.10
C ILE A 74 -5.36 -5.45 0.38
N VAL A 75 -5.40 -5.04 1.63
CA VAL A 75 -6.54 -4.36 2.24
C VAL A 75 -6.27 -2.86 2.26
N ASP A 76 -7.11 -2.09 1.58
CA ASP A 76 -7.14 -0.62 1.68
C ASP A 76 -8.19 -0.24 2.73
N ALA A 77 -7.74 0.06 3.94
CA ALA A 77 -8.63 0.52 4.99
C ALA A 77 -9.06 1.96 4.73
N HIS A 78 -10.37 2.17 4.56
CA HIS A 78 -10.93 3.49 4.29
C HIS A 78 -10.68 4.47 5.46
N THR A 79 -10.84 5.75 5.21
CA THR A 79 -10.70 6.80 6.21
C THR A 79 -11.75 6.63 7.32
N GLY A 80 -11.29 6.63 8.57
CA GLY A 80 -12.13 6.34 9.74
C GLY A 80 -12.43 4.85 9.99
N GLY A 81 -12.11 3.96 9.04
CA GLY A 81 -12.41 2.52 9.16
C GLY A 81 -11.21 1.64 9.50
N ALA A 82 -10.00 2.18 9.55
CA ALA A 82 -8.83 1.38 9.90
C ALA A 82 -8.90 0.88 11.36
N GLU A 83 -9.45 1.69 12.26
CA GLU A 83 -9.67 1.29 13.65
C GLU A 83 -10.74 0.20 13.78
N ASP A 84 -11.81 0.27 13.01
CA ASP A 84 -12.88 -0.73 13.06
C ASP A 84 -12.44 -2.05 12.45
N PHE A 85 -11.69 -2.01 11.33
CA PHE A 85 -11.04 -3.19 10.78
C PHE A 85 -10.07 -3.83 11.80
N GLU A 86 -9.26 -3.04 12.48
CA GLU A 86 -8.34 -3.50 13.52
C GLU A 86 -9.08 -4.16 14.69
N LYS A 87 -10.14 -3.51 15.21
CA LYS A 87 -10.98 -4.08 16.28
C LYS A 87 -11.58 -5.42 15.85
N HIS A 88 -12.11 -5.46 14.62
CA HIS A 88 -12.70 -6.68 14.06
C HIS A 88 -11.65 -7.79 13.92
N PHE A 89 -10.47 -7.45 13.39
CA PHE A 89 -9.34 -8.35 13.21
C PHE A 89 -8.93 -9.04 14.54
N PHE A 90 -8.69 -8.27 15.57
CA PHE A 90 -8.27 -8.81 16.88
C PHE A 90 -9.39 -9.46 17.66
N ARG A 91 -10.61 -8.94 17.57
CA ARG A 91 -11.78 -9.55 18.24
C ARG A 91 -12.04 -10.98 17.74
N ASN A 92 -11.81 -11.22 16.47
CA ASN A 92 -12.03 -12.52 15.84
C ASN A 92 -10.76 -13.38 15.76
N ARG A 93 -9.66 -12.96 16.40
CA ARG A 93 -8.39 -13.69 16.43
C ARG A 93 -7.87 -14.07 15.05
N LEU A 94 -8.02 -13.13 14.09
CA LEU A 94 -7.58 -13.35 12.71
C LEU A 94 -6.06 -13.50 12.61
N ASP A 95 -5.30 -12.92 13.53
CA ASP A 95 -3.86 -13.14 13.66
C ASP A 95 -3.51 -14.62 13.85
N GLU A 96 -4.24 -15.33 14.73
CA GLU A 96 -4.03 -16.76 14.97
C GLU A 96 -4.48 -17.61 13.78
N ALA A 97 -5.65 -17.31 13.19
CA ALA A 97 -6.16 -18.03 12.02
C ALA A 97 -5.24 -17.88 10.79
N LEU A 98 -4.64 -16.71 10.60
CA LEU A 98 -3.68 -16.45 9.53
C LEU A 98 -2.34 -17.16 9.76
N ASP A 99 -1.90 -17.27 11.01
CA ASP A 99 -0.69 -18.03 11.38
C ASP A 99 -0.86 -19.51 11.06
N GLU A 100 -2.04 -20.10 11.36
CA GLU A 100 -2.37 -21.50 11.05
C GLU A 100 -2.24 -21.84 9.56
N ILE A 101 -2.49 -20.87 8.65
CA ILE A 101 -2.35 -21.06 7.20
C ILE A 101 -1.01 -20.53 6.64
N GLU A 102 -0.04 -20.28 7.51
CA GLU A 102 1.29 -19.75 7.17
C GLU A 102 1.23 -18.41 6.39
N CYS A 103 0.33 -17.53 6.78
CA CYS A 103 0.20 -16.21 6.20
C CYS A 103 0.97 -15.15 7.01
N GLY A 104 1.95 -14.53 6.42
CA GLY A 104 2.60 -13.37 7.02
C GLY A 104 1.73 -12.12 6.89
N VAL A 105 1.63 -11.33 7.96
CA VAL A 105 0.91 -10.06 7.97
C VAL A 105 1.90 -8.90 7.92
N THR A 106 1.66 -7.94 7.02
CA THR A 106 2.40 -6.67 6.97
C THR A 106 1.43 -5.52 7.03
N VAL A 107 1.65 -4.61 7.95
CA VAL A 107 0.88 -3.36 8.01
C VAL A 107 1.73 -2.23 7.45
N ILE A 108 1.19 -1.54 6.46
CA ILE A 108 1.83 -0.39 5.83
C ILE A 108 1.10 0.87 6.29
N LEU A 109 1.88 1.78 6.87
CA LEU A 109 1.39 3.04 7.42
C LEU A 109 1.85 4.18 6.52
N PRO A 110 0.99 4.66 5.60
CA PRO A 110 1.29 5.87 4.86
C PRO A 110 1.31 7.08 5.80
N VAL A 111 2.34 7.91 5.68
CA VAL A 111 2.49 9.13 6.46
C VAL A 111 2.90 10.29 5.57
N CYS A 112 2.43 11.49 5.92
CA CYS A 112 2.84 12.76 5.34
C CYS A 112 3.29 13.70 6.46
N ASP A 113 3.68 14.94 6.13
CA ASP A 113 4.13 15.93 7.11
C ASP A 113 2.94 16.61 7.83
N ASP A 114 2.04 15.81 8.38
CA ASP A 114 0.93 16.21 9.22
C ASP A 114 1.03 15.51 10.59
N VAL A 115 0.98 16.31 11.65
CA VAL A 115 1.12 15.80 13.03
C VAL A 115 0.00 14.81 13.40
N ALA A 116 -1.23 15.02 12.91
CA ALA A 116 -2.34 14.12 13.16
C ALA A 116 -2.13 12.77 12.48
N VAL A 117 -1.66 12.80 11.21
CA VAL A 117 -1.31 11.59 10.44
C VAL A 117 -0.20 10.80 11.16
N LEU A 118 0.85 11.49 11.61
CA LEU A 118 1.97 10.88 12.33
C LEU A 118 1.54 10.26 13.65
N HIS A 119 0.67 10.94 14.39
CA HIS A 119 0.14 10.43 15.65
C HIS A 119 -0.70 9.17 15.43
N GLN A 120 -1.60 9.19 14.46
CA GLN A 120 -2.42 8.03 14.13
C GLN A 120 -1.60 6.84 13.66
N ALA A 121 -0.63 7.05 12.77
CA ALA A 121 0.28 6.01 12.35
C ALA A 121 1.05 5.38 13.54
N GLN A 122 1.46 6.20 14.52
CA GLN A 122 2.11 5.70 15.72
C GLN A 122 1.17 4.83 16.57
N GLU A 123 -0.11 5.22 16.73
CA GLU A 123 -1.11 4.42 17.46
C GLU A 123 -1.36 3.10 16.75
N ARG A 124 -1.54 3.11 15.41
CA ARG A 124 -1.70 1.87 14.63
C ARG A 124 -0.47 0.96 14.77
N ALA A 125 0.75 1.50 14.65
CA ALA A 125 1.97 0.72 14.84
C ALA A 125 2.04 0.04 16.22
N ARG A 126 1.56 0.70 17.28
CA ARG A 126 1.53 0.11 18.64
C ARG A 126 0.66 -1.13 18.73
N VAL A 127 -0.42 -1.16 18.01
CA VAL A 127 -1.36 -2.28 18.03
C VAL A 127 -0.83 -3.42 17.18
N TRP A 128 -0.43 -3.11 15.95
CA TRP A 128 -0.07 -4.12 14.96
C TRP A 128 1.30 -4.78 15.17
N ASN A 129 2.24 -4.15 15.85
CA ASN A 129 3.59 -4.69 16.05
C ASN A 129 3.64 -6.02 16.83
N LYS A 130 2.52 -6.45 17.35
CA LYS A 130 2.41 -7.71 18.11
C LYS A 130 2.28 -8.93 17.21
N CYS A 131 1.74 -8.75 16.01
CA CYS A 131 1.41 -9.85 15.08
C CYS A 131 1.76 -9.54 13.63
N ALA A 132 2.26 -8.35 13.31
CA ALA A 132 2.54 -7.92 11.95
C ALA A 132 3.90 -7.23 11.85
N GLU A 133 4.52 -7.35 10.67
CA GLU A 133 5.63 -6.50 10.28
C GLU A 133 5.10 -5.09 9.97
N VAL A 134 5.80 -4.07 10.45
CA VAL A 134 5.39 -2.67 10.25
C VAL A 134 6.29 -1.99 9.24
N VAL A 135 5.69 -1.42 8.21
CA VAL A 135 6.37 -0.60 7.19
C VAL A 135 5.76 0.80 7.21
N VAL A 136 6.59 1.81 7.40
CA VAL A 136 6.16 3.21 7.32
C VAL A 136 6.54 3.74 5.96
N VAL A 137 5.55 4.23 5.20
CA VAL A 137 5.76 4.79 3.87
C VAL A 137 5.47 6.27 3.89
N ARG A 138 6.51 7.07 3.73
CA ARG A 138 6.38 8.52 3.62
C ARG A 138 5.93 8.87 2.22
N MET A 139 4.83 9.60 2.16
CA MET A 139 4.17 10.06 0.94
C MET A 139 4.32 11.59 0.87
N PRO A 140 5.43 12.14 0.33
CA PRO A 140 5.57 13.58 0.21
C PRO A 140 4.55 14.10 -0.82
N LEU A 141 3.73 15.06 -0.43
CA LEU A 141 2.81 15.77 -1.32
C LEU A 141 3.60 16.72 -2.22
N LEU A 142 4.59 17.42 -1.66
CA LEU A 142 5.48 18.35 -2.37
C LEU A 142 6.95 17.99 -2.12
N ALA A 143 7.83 18.39 -3.03
CA ALA A 143 9.25 18.02 -2.99
C ALA A 143 10.01 18.51 -1.73
N ASP A 144 9.53 19.57 -1.09
CA ASP A 144 10.19 20.23 0.06
C ASP A 144 9.56 19.87 1.42
N GLU A 145 8.55 19.00 1.45
CA GLU A 145 7.86 18.60 2.68
C GLU A 145 8.60 17.46 3.37
N HIS A 146 9.36 17.74 4.42
CA HIS A 146 9.93 16.69 5.29
C HIS A 146 10.30 17.19 6.68
N GLN A 147 9.83 18.35 7.09
CA GLN A 147 10.30 18.98 8.33
C GLN A 147 9.62 18.39 9.57
N GLU A 148 8.32 18.09 9.51
CA GLU A 148 7.58 17.62 10.67
C GLU A 148 7.86 16.15 11.04
N TYR A 149 8.16 15.32 10.05
CA TYR A 149 8.50 13.92 10.31
C TYR A 149 9.88 13.75 10.94
N LYS A 150 10.88 14.45 10.41
CA LYS A 150 12.27 14.28 10.81
C LYS A 150 12.51 14.71 12.26
N GLY A 151 12.93 13.75 13.09
CA GLY A 151 13.16 13.98 14.52
C GLY A 151 11.88 14.04 15.35
N SER A 152 10.71 13.74 14.74
CA SER A 152 9.42 13.67 15.45
C SER A 152 9.39 12.56 16.51
N PRO A 153 8.47 12.61 17.47
CA PRO A 153 8.20 11.49 18.36
C PRO A 153 7.82 10.22 17.62
N ALA A 154 7.04 10.34 16.52
CA ALA A 154 6.62 9.23 15.68
C ALA A 154 7.82 8.54 15.01
N GLN A 155 8.73 9.28 14.38
CA GLN A 155 9.95 8.71 13.78
C GLN A 155 10.78 7.96 14.81
N ARG A 156 10.99 8.57 15.98
CA ARG A 156 11.75 7.90 17.06
C ARG A 156 11.08 6.59 17.50
N TYR A 157 9.77 6.61 17.57
CA TYR A 157 9.01 5.40 17.93
C TYR A 157 9.15 4.31 16.86
N PHE A 158 8.98 4.64 15.58
CA PHE A 158 9.13 3.67 14.48
C PHE A 158 10.55 3.09 14.42
N SER A 159 11.56 3.93 14.62
CA SER A 159 12.96 3.46 14.68
C SER A 159 13.20 2.54 15.88
N GLN A 160 12.62 2.82 17.06
CA GLN A 160 12.71 1.94 18.24
C GLN A 160 11.97 0.61 18.02
N LEU A 161 10.87 0.64 17.29
CA LEU A 161 10.11 -0.54 16.91
C LEU A 161 10.87 -1.43 15.90
N GLY A 162 11.85 -0.87 15.22
CA GLY A 162 12.53 -1.53 14.11
C GLY A 162 11.67 -1.58 12.84
N ALA A 163 10.68 -0.70 12.73
CA ALA A 163 9.86 -0.58 11.53
C ALA A 163 10.71 -0.18 10.32
N MET A 164 10.41 -0.75 9.17
CA MET A 164 11.05 -0.33 7.93
C MET A 164 10.47 1.01 7.47
N GLU A 165 11.33 1.99 7.24
CA GLU A 165 10.93 3.31 6.77
C GLU A 165 11.30 3.49 5.29
N LEU A 166 10.32 3.79 4.45
CA LEU A 166 10.47 4.10 3.03
C LEU A 166 10.02 5.53 2.76
N THR A 167 10.63 6.18 1.78
CA THR A 167 10.17 7.49 1.30
C THR A 167 9.94 7.40 -0.20
N LEU A 168 8.70 7.55 -0.65
CA LEU A 168 8.39 7.59 -2.07
C LEU A 168 8.77 8.95 -2.68
N PRO A 169 9.04 9.02 -3.99
CA PRO A 169 9.29 10.29 -4.63
C PRO A 169 8.01 11.12 -4.70
N ALA A 170 8.11 12.44 -4.58
CA ALA A 170 6.99 13.33 -4.82
C ALA A 170 6.48 13.21 -6.26
N VAL A 171 5.18 13.33 -6.45
CA VAL A 171 4.59 13.43 -7.78
C VAL A 171 4.91 14.82 -8.34
N LYS A 172 5.35 14.90 -9.60
CA LYS A 172 5.68 16.18 -10.24
C LYS A 172 4.43 17.02 -10.48
N ASP A 173 4.52 18.34 -10.33
CA ASP A 173 3.42 19.26 -10.54
C ASP A 173 2.76 19.10 -11.93
N CYS A 174 3.57 18.93 -12.99
CA CYS A 174 3.03 18.72 -14.33
C CYS A 174 2.18 17.44 -14.50
N ILE A 175 2.37 16.46 -13.62
CA ILE A 175 1.50 15.27 -13.56
C ILE A 175 0.21 15.62 -12.84
N LEU A 176 0.30 16.30 -11.71
CA LEU A 176 -0.85 16.70 -10.89
C LEU A 176 -1.77 17.65 -11.67
N ASP A 177 -1.20 18.66 -12.33
CA ASP A 177 -1.94 19.63 -13.15
C ASP A 177 -2.76 18.96 -14.27
N GLU A 178 -2.18 17.98 -14.98
CA GLU A 178 -2.89 17.27 -16.04
C GLU A 178 -3.92 16.29 -15.51
N ILE A 179 -3.62 15.59 -14.41
CA ILE A 179 -4.56 14.68 -13.74
C ILE A 179 -5.81 15.45 -13.31
N GLU A 180 -5.63 16.62 -12.69
CA GLU A 180 -6.74 17.51 -12.30
C GLU A 180 -7.53 17.99 -13.51
N ALA A 181 -6.85 18.38 -14.60
CA ALA A 181 -7.48 18.86 -15.82
C ALA A 181 -8.38 17.82 -16.51
N VAL A 182 -8.15 16.52 -16.28
CA VAL A 182 -8.97 15.42 -16.84
C VAL A 182 -9.87 14.75 -15.78
N ASP A 183 -10.04 15.39 -14.64
CA ASP A 183 -10.88 14.94 -13.53
C ASP A 183 -10.53 13.52 -13.05
N LEU A 184 -9.24 13.26 -12.92
CA LEU A 184 -8.69 12.03 -12.35
C LEU A 184 -7.96 12.35 -11.05
N ASP A 185 -7.73 11.32 -10.25
CA ASP A 185 -6.75 11.31 -9.16
C ASP A 185 -5.52 10.46 -9.52
N VAL A 186 -4.48 10.47 -8.68
CA VAL A 186 -3.25 9.71 -8.94
C VAL A 186 -3.51 8.21 -9.03
N PRO A 187 -4.30 7.56 -8.14
CA PRO A 187 -4.65 6.16 -8.27
C PRO A 187 -5.32 5.80 -9.60
N LEU A 188 -6.33 6.58 -10.00
CA LEU A 188 -7.03 6.38 -11.27
C LEU A 188 -6.11 6.61 -12.47
N ALA A 189 -5.25 7.63 -12.40
CA ALA A 189 -4.27 7.91 -13.45
C ALA A 189 -3.27 6.76 -13.63
N LEU A 190 -2.86 6.09 -12.56
CA LEU A 190 -2.03 4.88 -12.64
C LEU A 190 -2.71 3.73 -13.39
N LEU A 191 -4.02 3.64 -13.31
CA LEU A 191 -4.82 2.57 -13.90
C LEU A 191 -5.37 2.94 -15.30
N GLN A 192 -5.68 4.21 -15.52
CA GLN A 192 -6.34 4.74 -16.73
C GLN A 192 -5.46 5.71 -17.53
N ARG A 193 -4.20 5.37 -17.73
CA ARG A 193 -3.17 6.22 -18.39
C ARG A 193 -3.52 6.70 -19.79
N GLN A 194 -4.46 6.03 -20.47
CA GLN A 194 -4.89 6.40 -21.82
C GLN A 194 -5.51 7.81 -21.91
N HIS A 195 -6.00 8.34 -20.80
CA HIS A 195 -6.60 9.68 -20.73
C HIS A 195 -5.57 10.82 -20.62
N LEU A 196 -4.32 10.48 -20.29
CA LEU A 196 -3.24 11.45 -20.14
C LEU A 196 -2.49 11.68 -21.46
N THR A 197 -1.88 12.85 -21.61
CA THR A 197 -0.98 13.14 -22.74
C THR A 197 0.23 12.18 -22.74
N ARG A 198 0.86 12.03 -23.91
CA ARG A 198 2.04 11.17 -24.03
C ARG A 198 3.17 11.59 -23.09
N PHE A 199 3.35 12.89 -22.91
CA PHE A 199 4.40 13.42 -22.03
C PHE A 199 4.13 13.03 -20.59
N VAL A 200 2.94 13.31 -20.06
CA VAL A 200 2.60 13.04 -18.66
C VAL A 200 2.54 11.53 -18.39
N ARG A 201 2.08 10.72 -19.35
CA ARG A 201 2.19 9.24 -19.22
C ARG A 201 3.62 8.76 -19.02
N THR A 202 4.58 9.39 -19.74
CA THR A 202 6.01 9.03 -19.59
C THR A 202 6.54 9.44 -18.23
N GLU A 203 6.20 10.65 -17.76
CA GLU A 203 6.60 11.14 -16.44
C GLU A 203 5.97 10.32 -15.31
N LEU A 204 4.69 9.98 -15.41
CA LEU A 204 3.99 9.12 -14.44
C LEU A 204 4.60 7.71 -14.38
N LEU A 205 4.96 7.15 -15.55
CA LEU A 205 5.64 5.85 -15.59
C LEU A 205 7.02 5.93 -14.93
N ALA A 206 7.79 6.99 -15.18
CA ALA A 206 9.09 7.19 -14.56
C ALA A 206 8.97 7.32 -13.04
N TRP A 207 7.96 8.05 -12.56
CA TRP A 207 7.64 8.16 -11.14
C TRP A 207 7.28 6.80 -10.53
N GLU A 208 6.40 6.05 -11.17
CA GLU A 208 5.99 4.71 -10.73
C GLU A 208 7.18 3.74 -10.66
N VAL A 209 8.08 3.76 -11.66
CA VAL A 209 9.29 2.93 -11.65
C VAL A 209 10.17 3.29 -10.45
N SER A 210 10.39 4.58 -10.20
CA SER A 210 11.16 5.04 -9.04
C SER A 210 10.51 4.65 -7.71
N ALA A 211 9.19 4.76 -7.61
CA ALA A 211 8.44 4.31 -6.43
C ALA A 211 8.57 2.80 -6.19
N CYS A 212 8.49 2.01 -7.27
CA CYS A 212 8.68 0.55 -7.19
C CYS A 212 10.11 0.15 -6.82
N GLU A 213 11.12 0.89 -7.25
CA GLU A 213 12.51 0.66 -6.81
C GLU A 213 12.67 0.86 -5.30
N ILE A 214 11.97 1.85 -4.74
CA ILE A 214 11.94 2.06 -3.28
C ILE A 214 11.19 0.93 -2.58
N LEU A 215 10.04 0.50 -3.10
CA LEU A 215 9.27 -0.61 -2.54
C LEU A 215 10.05 -1.94 -2.55
N ARG A 216 11.01 -2.13 -3.46
CA ARG A 216 11.91 -3.30 -3.46
C ARG A 216 12.70 -3.43 -2.15
N ASN A 217 12.99 -2.34 -1.46
CA ASN A 217 13.67 -2.42 -0.17
C ASN A 217 12.83 -3.13 0.90
N ALA A 218 11.50 -3.14 0.74
CA ALA A 218 10.56 -3.85 1.60
C ALA A 218 10.03 -5.15 0.95
N GLU A 219 10.65 -5.64 -0.13
CA GLU A 219 10.15 -6.80 -0.87
C GLU A 219 9.96 -8.02 0.05
N ASP A 220 10.87 -8.21 0.99
CA ASP A 220 10.80 -9.31 1.94
C ASP A 220 9.59 -9.24 2.88
N LEU A 221 9.03 -8.06 3.07
CA LEU A 221 7.85 -7.81 3.89
C LEU A 221 6.55 -7.81 3.08
N ILE A 222 6.64 -7.58 1.76
CA ILE A 222 5.50 -7.43 0.86
C ILE A 222 5.22 -8.72 0.09
N ILE A 223 6.27 -9.43 -0.33
CA ILE A 223 6.17 -10.58 -1.22
C ILE A 223 6.37 -11.89 -0.44
N PRO A 224 5.53 -12.92 -0.66
CA PRO A 224 5.69 -14.24 -0.04
C PRO A 224 7.07 -14.86 -0.34
N ALA A 225 7.72 -15.41 0.68
CA ALA A 225 9.09 -15.95 0.57
C ALA A 225 9.30 -16.98 -0.55
N ASN A 226 8.29 -17.78 -0.86
CA ASN A 226 8.38 -18.86 -1.85
C ASN A 226 8.30 -18.36 -3.31
N SER A 227 7.97 -17.10 -3.55
CA SER A 227 7.85 -16.52 -4.90
C SER A 227 9.13 -15.85 -5.40
N ARG A 228 10.18 -15.78 -4.59
CA ARG A 228 11.43 -15.05 -4.86
C ARG A 228 12.39 -15.76 -5.84
N THR A 229 12.13 -17.00 -6.23
CA THR A 229 13.08 -17.84 -6.97
C THR A 229 13.09 -17.61 -8.49
N SER A 230 12.30 -16.67 -9.05
CA SER A 230 12.19 -16.44 -10.50
C SER A 230 12.89 -15.19 -11.02
N ASP A 231 13.60 -14.43 -10.20
CA ASP A 231 14.06 -13.06 -10.51
C ASP A 231 15.32 -12.94 -11.39
N THR A 232 15.80 -14.03 -11.99
CA THR A 232 16.96 -13.96 -12.90
C THR A 232 16.60 -13.71 -14.36
N ARG A 233 15.33 -13.42 -14.71
CA ARG A 233 14.88 -13.22 -16.10
C ARG A 233 14.40 -11.82 -16.46
N ASP A 234 14.13 -10.94 -15.52
CA ASP A 234 13.42 -9.68 -15.79
C ASP A 234 14.31 -8.51 -16.23
N ASP A 235 15.62 -8.53 -16.00
CA ASP A 235 16.54 -7.49 -16.51
C ASP A 235 16.59 -7.43 -18.06
N ALA A 236 16.08 -8.46 -18.74
CA ALA A 236 16.07 -8.53 -20.19
C ALA A 236 14.84 -7.86 -20.86
N ILE A 237 13.77 -7.60 -20.12
CA ILE A 237 12.50 -7.07 -20.67
C ILE A 237 12.50 -5.54 -20.69
N PHE A 238 13.15 -4.87 -19.74
CA PHE A 238 13.25 -3.41 -19.71
C PHE A 238 14.07 -2.81 -20.85
N GLY A 239 14.97 -3.57 -21.46
CA GLY A 239 15.83 -3.11 -22.57
C GLY A 239 15.17 -3.12 -23.95
N LYS A 240 14.00 -3.71 -24.16
CA LYS A 240 13.41 -3.90 -25.50
C LYS A 240 12.14 -3.10 -25.80
N SER A 241 11.59 -2.34 -24.88
CA SER A 241 10.33 -1.59 -25.08
C SER A 241 10.52 -0.11 -25.41
N LEU A 242 11.74 0.38 -25.61
CA LEU A 242 12.02 1.78 -25.96
C LEU A 242 12.35 2.01 -27.46
N ALA A 243 12.11 1.01 -28.31
CA ALA A 243 12.23 1.20 -29.75
C ALA A 243 10.84 1.08 -30.40
N PHE A 244 10.11 2.23 -30.42
CA PHE A 244 9.17 2.68 -31.48
C PHE A 244 8.52 3.99 -31.06
#